data_f6988ed503ce1b16bbf42b44ef64fedb
#
_entry.id   f6988ed503ce1b16bbf42b44ef64fedb
#
_cell.length_a   1.000
_cell.length_b   1.000
_cell.length_c   1.000
_cell.angle_alpha   90.00
_cell.angle_beta   90.00
_cell.angle_gamma   90.00
#
_symmetry.space_group_name_H-M   'P 1'
#
loop_
_entity.id
_entity.type
_entity.pdbx_description
1 polymer ?
#
loop_
_entity_poly.entity_id
_entity_poly.type
_entity_poly.pdbx_seq_one_letter_code
_entity_poly.pdbx_strand_id
1 'polypeptide(L)'
;MKVVVIIILFAVQSCATAPKTLRLAEVNRSEGTVKLSTTVGGFRSLVADWPSTNIVAQNACRNWGYSSASRLGQREYECAKMGTGEFQNTCTTDKFTYTYQCTGSPTSNVNLSNERSMPTVQRSSDTLVR
;
A
#
# COMPACT_ATOMS: atom_id res chain seq x y z
N MET A 1 18.86 29.21 45.01
CA MET A 1 18.75 27.77 44.82
C MET A 1 17.48 27.28 44.08
N LYS A 2 16.38 28.03 44.03
CA LYS A 2 15.14 27.61 43.34
C LYS A 2 15.18 27.74 41.80
N VAL A 3 16.04 28.58 41.24
CA VAL A 3 16.12 28.82 39.78
C VAL A 3 16.92 27.72 39.04
N VAL A 4 17.91 27.11 39.71
CA VAL A 4 18.77 26.07 39.12
C VAL A 4 18.02 24.76 38.89
N VAL A 5 17.03 24.43 39.72
CA VAL A 5 16.24 23.19 39.60
C VAL A 5 15.30 23.22 38.39
N ILE A 6 14.83 24.40 37.98
CA ILE A 6 13.89 24.54 36.83
C ILE A 6 14.60 24.32 35.48
N ILE A 7 15.90 24.68 35.39
CA ILE A 7 16.67 24.54 34.13
C ILE A 7 17.00 23.10 33.82
N ILE A 8 17.11 22.23 34.80
CA ILE A 8 17.44 20.79 34.60
C ILE A 8 16.24 20.00 34.08
N LEU A 9 15.02 20.45 34.31
CA LEU A 9 13.80 19.72 33.88
C LEU A 9 13.49 19.88 32.38
N PHE A 10 14.11 20.80 31.66
CA PHE A 10 13.87 21.01 30.22
C PHE A 10 14.83 20.25 29.28
N ALA A 11 15.80 19.52 29.80
CA ALA A 11 16.85 18.86 29.01
C ALA A 11 16.50 17.44 28.52
N VAL A 12 15.36 16.88 28.89
CA VAL A 12 14.90 15.57 28.39
C VAL A 12 13.97 15.75 27.17
N GLN A 13 14.47 16.42 26.14
CA GLN A 13 13.82 16.33 24.84
C GLN A 13 14.23 14.97 24.22
N SER A 14 13.44 13.96 24.50
CA SER A 14 13.57 12.66 23.85
C SER A 14 13.56 12.86 22.33
N CYS A 15 14.63 12.45 21.65
CA CYS A 15 14.70 12.36 20.20
C CYS A 15 13.73 11.25 19.74
N ALA A 16 12.44 11.56 19.70
CA ALA A 16 11.45 10.66 19.11
C ALA A 16 11.70 10.57 17.61
N THR A 17 12.00 9.37 17.13
CA THR A 17 12.10 9.14 15.68
C THR A 17 10.71 9.28 15.08
N ALA A 18 10.53 10.28 14.20
CA ALA A 18 9.25 10.49 13.53
C ALA A 18 8.89 9.28 12.67
N PRO A 19 7.64 8.79 12.75
CA PRO A 19 7.18 7.70 11.91
C PRO A 19 7.22 8.10 10.42
N LYS A 20 7.56 7.13 9.56
CA LYS A 20 7.67 7.33 8.11
C LYS A 20 6.53 6.65 7.38
N THR A 21 5.86 7.39 6.52
CA THR A 21 4.94 6.83 5.53
C THR A 21 5.74 6.20 4.39
N LEU A 22 5.42 4.96 4.03
CA LEU A 22 6.04 4.29 2.88
C LEU A 22 5.46 4.87 1.59
N ARG A 23 6.28 4.89 0.55
CA ARG A 23 5.92 5.40 -0.78
C ARG A 23 5.74 4.26 -1.76
N LEU A 24 4.90 4.47 -2.76
CA LEU A 24 4.71 3.53 -3.86
C LEU A 24 6.04 3.33 -4.60
N ALA A 25 6.52 2.08 -4.67
CA ALA A 25 7.77 1.70 -5.29
C ALA A 25 7.57 0.89 -6.57
N GLU A 26 6.65 -0.06 -6.53
CA GLU A 26 6.37 -0.96 -7.64
C GLU A 26 4.89 -1.31 -7.68
N VAL A 27 4.36 -1.51 -8.85
CA VAL A 27 2.97 -1.90 -9.07
C VAL A 27 2.91 -3.04 -10.07
N ASN A 28 2.20 -4.11 -9.73
CA ASN A 28 1.92 -5.20 -10.62
C ASN A 28 0.40 -5.36 -10.79
N ARG A 29 -0.11 -4.76 -11.85
CA ARG A 29 -1.54 -4.75 -12.11
C ARG A 29 -2.09 -6.11 -12.47
N SER A 30 -1.30 -6.96 -13.12
CA SER A 30 -1.73 -8.31 -13.52
C SER A 30 -1.93 -9.24 -12.33
N GLU A 31 -1.15 -9.06 -11.28
CA GLU A 31 -1.26 -9.81 -10.02
C GLU A 31 -2.11 -9.08 -8.97
N GLY A 32 -2.48 -7.83 -9.24
CA GLY A 32 -3.20 -6.99 -8.29
C GLY A 32 -2.37 -6.68 -7.05
N THR A 33 -1.05 -6.51 -7.19
CA THR A 33 -0.15 -6.21 -6.09
C THR A 33 0.49 -4.84 -6.20
N VAL A 34 0.72 -4.21 -5.05
CA VAL A 34 1.47 -2.96 -4.93
C VAL A 34 2.56 -3.11 -3.88
N LYS A 35 3.75 -2.62 -4.17
CA LYS A 35 4.86 -2.59 -3.22
C LYS A 35 5.12 -1.16 -2.78
N LEU A 36 5.20 -0.98 -1.47
CA LEU A 36 5.51 0.29 -0.83
C LEU A 36 6.87 0.18 -0.14
N SER A 37 7.74 1.15 -0.35
CA SER A 37 9.06 1.14 0.25
C SER A 37 9.41 2.46 0.93
N THR A 38 10.39 2.37 1.83
CA THR A 38 11.06 3.52 2.43
C THR A 38 12.50 3.18 2.73
N THR A 39 13.34 4.20 2.84
CA THR A 39 14.74 4.06 3.23
C THR A 39 14.97 4.64 4.61
N VAL A 40 15.83 3.99 5.38
CA VAL A 40 16.25 4.42 6.71
C VAL A 40 17.78 4.40 6.75
N GLY A 41 18.38 5.50 7.13
CA GLY A 41 19.83 5.63 7.24
C GLY A 41 20.32 5.74 8.67
N GLY A 42 21.61 5.56 8.88
CA GLY A 42 22.29 5.82 10.13
C GLY A 42 21.98 4.85 11.25
N PHE A 43 21.87 3.54 10.96
CA PHE A 43 21.62 2.50 11.97
C PHE A 43 20.32 2.69 12.78
N ARG A 44 19.33 3.33 12.19
CA ARG A 44 18.04 3.59 12.81
C ARG A 44 17.06 2.49 12.48
N SER A 45 16.20 2.16 13.44
CA SER A 45 15.06 1.26 13.19
C SER A 45 13.96 1.99 12.42
N LEU A 46 13.29 1.26 11.52
CA LEU A 46 12.11 1.78 10.83
C LEU A 46 10.94 1.87 11.82
N VAL A 47 10.43 3.06 12.00
CA VAL A 47 9.12 3.31 12.61
C VAL A 47 8.18 3.70 11.48
N ALA A 48 7.30 2.78 11.08
CA ALA A 48 6.37 3.01 9.98
C ALA A 48 5.08 3.64 10.47
N ASP A 49 4.59 4.63 9.74
CA ASP A 49 3.24 5.17 9.87
C ASP A 49 2.28 4.25 9.07
N TRP A 50 1.78 3.22 9.73
CA TRP A 50 0.91 2.24 9.11
C TRP A 50 -0.43 2.80 8.63
N PRO A 51 -1.13 3.66 9.39
CA PRO A 51 -2.37 4.28 8.91
C PRO A 51 -2.18 5.00 7.58
N SER A 52 -1.21 5.89 7.48
CA SER A 52 -0.93 6.63 6.24
C SER A 52 -0.43 5.72 5.13
N THR A 53 0.41 4.73 5.44
CA THR A 53 0.91 3.75 4.48
C THR A 53 -0.22 2.90 3.89
N ASN A 54 -1.17 2.45 4.71
CA ASN A 54 -2.34 1.70 4.24
C ASN A 54 -3.21 2.53 3.30
N ILE A 55 -3.36 3.83 3.55
CA ILE A 55 -4.10 4.74 2.65
C ILE A 55 -3.42 4.81 1.28
N VAL A 56 -2.09 4.89 1.23
CA VAL A 56 -1.34 4.90 -0.05
C VAL A 56 -1.60 3.61 -0.84
N ALA A 57 -1.53 2.44 -0.18
CA ALA A 57 -1.82 1.16 -0.81
C ALA A 57 -3.26 1.07 -1.32
N GLN A 58 -4.23 1.46 -0.50
CA GLN A 58 -5.65 1.45 -0.88
C GLN A 58 -5.93 2.36 -2.07
N ASN A 59 -5.37 3.55 -2.09
CA ASN A 59 -5.56 4.49 -3.21
C ASN A 59 -4.98 3.92 -4.51
N ALA A 60 -3.81 3.28 -4.46
CA ALA A 60 -3.23 2.61 -5.62
C ALA A 60 -4.15 1.50 -6.15
N CYS A 61 -4.68 0.65 -5.26
CA CYS A 61 -5.60 -0.43 -5.62
C CYS A 61 -6.95 0.09 -6.16
N ARG A 62 -7.49 1.17 -5.57
CA ARG A 62 -8.74 1.80 -6.03
C ARG A 62 -8.64 2.36 -7.44
N ASN A 63 -7.48 2.87 -7.84
CA ASN A 63 -7.24 3.32 -9.21
C ASN A 63 -7.38 2.20 -10.25
N TRP A 64 -7.36 0.93 -9.81
CA TRP A 64 -7.60 -0.25 -10.66
C TRP A 64 -8.98 -0.87 -10.46
N GLY A 65 -9.85 -0.23 -9.65
CA GLY A 65 -11.20 -0.67 -9.39
C GLY A 65 -11.35 -1.63 -8.21
N TYR A 66 -10.29 -1.94 -7.47
CA TYR A 66 -10.39 -2.74 -6.25
C TYR A 66 -10.96 -1.92 -5.10
N SER A 67 -11.61 -2.58 -4.14
CA SER A 67 -12.23 -1.88 -3.01
C SER A 67 -11.25 -1.60 -1.87
N SER A 68 -10.21 -2.42 -1.71
CA SER A 68 -9.27 -2.33 -0.59
C SER A 68 -7.89 -2.89 -0.92
N ALA A 69 -6.99 -2.82 0.04
CA ALA A 69 -5.67 -3.43 0.01
C ALA A 69 -5.36 -4.10 1.35
N SER A 70 -4.79 -5.29 1.31
CA SER A 70 -4.34 -6.03 2.49
C SER A 70 -2.83 -6.21 2.44
N ARG A 71 -2.14 -5.89 3.53
CA ARG A 71 -0.71 -6.09 3.62
C ARG A 71 -0.39 -7.58 3.74
N LEU A 72 0.49 -8.06 2.86
CA LEU A 72 1.09 -9.38 2.99
C LEU A 72 2.20 -9.30 4.05
N GLY A 73 2.22 -10.27 4.97
CA GLY A 73 2.95 -10.16 6.24
C GLY A 73 4.47 -10.07 6.14
N GLN A 74 5.08 -10.32 4.99
CA GLN A 74 6.53 -10.35 4.84
C GLN A 74 7.11 -8.98 4.51
N ARG A 75 8.24 -8.68 5.14
CA ARG A 75 9.05 -7.51 4.90
C ARG A 75 10.26 -7.91 4.07
N GLU A 76 10.43 -7.29 2.92
CA GLU A 76 11.65 -7.40 2.13
C GLU A 76 12.66 -6.37 2.62
N TYR A 77 13.90 -6.77 2.75
CA TYR A 77 15.01 -5.94 3.19
C TYR A 77 16.09 -5.93 2.12
N GLU A 78 16.59 -4.76 1.79
CA GLU A 78 17.66 -4.55 0.83
C GLU A 78 18.58 -3.43 1.33
N CYS A 79 19.88 -3.58 1.14
CA CYS A 79 20.80 -2.47 1.38
C CYS A 79 20.75 -1.48 0.20
N ALA A 80 20.22 -0.29 0.45
CA ALA A 80 20.12 0.75 -0.56
C ALA A 80 21.43 1.50 -0.77
N LYS A 81 22.29 1.58 0.26
CA LYS A 81 23.58 2.26 0.15
C LYS A 81 24.61 1.62 1.06
N MET A 82 25.71 1.21 0.48
CA MET A 82 26.89 0.77 1.20
C MET A 82 27.74 1.97 1.65
N GLY A 83 28.46 1.79 2.73
CA GLY A 83 29.44 2.77 3.19
C GLY A 83 30.64 2.88 2.25
N THR A 84 31.48 3.86 2.52
CA THR A 84 32.73 4.10 1.78
C THR A 84 33.91 4.11 2.76
N GLY A 85 35.12 3.91 2.25
CA GLY A 85 36.33 3.87 3.08
C GLY A 85 36.33 2.71 4.05
N GLU A 86 36.53 2.98 5.32
CA GLU A 86 36.54 1.97 6.39
C GLU A 86 35.20 1.24 6.57
N PHE A 87 34.10 1.84 6.11
CA PHE A 87 32.74 1.30 6.18
C PHE A 87 32.24 0.64 4.89
N GLN A 88 33.12 0.37 3.93
CA GLN A 88 32.75 -0.15 2.59
C GLN A 88 31.93 -1.46 2.60
N ASN A 89 32.03 -2.24 3.67
CA ASN A 89 31.27 -3.48 3.85
C ASN A 89 30.06 -3.35 4.79
N THR A 90 29.73 -2.11 5.16
CA THR A 90 28.61 -1.83 6.06
C THR A 90 27.47 -1.16 5.32
N CYS A 91 26.26 -1.65 5.49
CA CYS A 91 25.09 -0.96 4.96
C CYS A 91 24.80 0.32 5.76
N THR A 92 24.84 1.45 5.07
CA THR A 92 24.59 2.77 5.69
C THR A 92 23.16 3.28 5.47
N THR A 93 22.45 2.68 4.53
CA THR A 93 21.03 3.00 4.27
C THR A 93 20.30 1.73 3.90
N ASP A 94 19.33 1.39 4.73
CA ASP A 94 18.47 0.23 4.57
C ASP A 94 17.21 0.61 3.79
N LYS A 95 16.78 -0.25 2.87
CA LYS A 95 15.51 -0.14 2.18
C LYS A 95 14.59 -1.25 2.67
N PHE A 96 13.42 -0.85 3.10
CA PHE A 96 12.35 -1.75 3.54
C PHE A 96 11.20 -1.68 2.55
N THR A 97 10.74 -2.84 2.09
CA THR A 97 9.63 -2.96 1.16
C THR A 97 8.55 -3.86 1.74
N TYR A 98 7.31 -3.45 1.59
CA TYR A 98 6.13 -4.22 1.99
C TYR A 98 5.20 -4.38 0.80
N THR A 99 4.74 -5.59 0.59
CA THR A 99 3.80 -5.93 -0.48
C THR A 99 2.37 -5.90 0.06
N TYR A 100 1.48 -5.31 -0.72
CA TYR A 100 0.05 -5.30 -0.49
C TYR A 100 -0.66 -6.02 -1.64
N GLN A 101 -1.65 -6.82 -1.31
CA GLN A 101 -2.57 -7.42 -2.25
C GLN A 101 -3.81 -6.55 -2.35
N CYS A 102 -4.16 -6.15 -3.55
CA CYS A 102 -5.45 -5.51 -3.81
C CYS A 102 -6.57 -6.52 -3.63
N THR A 103 -7.60 -6.14 -2.88
CA THR A 103 -8.71 -7.01 -2.50
C THR A 103 -10.05 -6.40 -2.86
N GLY A 104 -11.07 -7.25 -2.94
CA GLY A 104 -12.36 -6.89 -3.49
C GLY A 104 -12.32 -6.90 -5.03
N SER A 105 -13.40 -7.37 -5.65
CA SER A 105 -13.49 -7.39 -7.11
C SER A 105 -13.37 -5.99 -7.66
N PRO A 106 -12.61 -5.77 -8.76
CA PRO A 106 -12.74 -4.52 -9.49
C PRO A 106 -14.21 -4.31 -9.76
N THR A 107 -14.72 -3.16 -9.36
CA THR A 107 -16.11 -2.79 -9.64
C THR A 107 -16.24 -2.75 -11.15
N SER A 108 -16.68 -3.85 -11.74
CA SER A 108 -17.17 -3.84 -13.11
C SER A 108 -18.35 -2.88 -13.07
N ASN A 109 -18.16 -1.68 -13.57
CA ASN A 109 -19.24 -0.82 -13.96
C ASN A 109 -19.93 -1.52 -15.14
N VAL A 110 -20.64 -2.59 -14.86
CA VAL A 110 -21.65 -3.11 -15.74
C VAL A 110 -22.74 -2.06 -15.70
N ASN A 111 -22.68 -1.18 -16.66
CA ASN A 111 -23.78 -0.30 -17.01
C ASN A 111 -24.95 -1.23 -17.39
N LEU A 112 -25.73 -1.64 -16.41
CA LEU A 112 -27.02 -2.30 -16.55
C LEU A 112 -28.06 -1.26 -16.96
N SER A 113 -27.72 -0.43 -17.92
CA SER A 113 -28.66 0.43 -18.63
C SER A 113 -28.70 -0.06 -20.07
N ASN A 114 -29.52 -1.01 -20.31
CA ASN A 114 -30.28 -1.29 -21.51
C ASN A 114 -30.35 -2.77 -21.88
N GLU A 115 -30.80 -3.59 -20.99
CA GLU A 115 -31.48 -4.80 -21.41
C GLU A 115 -32.94 -4.49 -21.62
N ARG A 116 -33.16 -3.79 -22.73
CA ARG A 116 -34.49 -3.58 -23.29
C ARG A 116 -34.99 -4.97 -23.70
N SER A 117 -35.95 -5.50 -22.95
CA SER A 117 -36.74 -6.68 -23.23
C SER A 117 -37.03 -6.81 -24.73
N MET A 118 -36.42 -7.77 -25.40
CA MET A 118 -36.90 -8.21 -26.69
C MET A 118 -38.17 -8.98 -26.46
N PRO A 119 -39.30 -8.62 -27.10
CA PRO A 119 -40.50 -9.43 -27.02
C PRO A 119 -40.25 -10.78 -27.70
N THR A 120 -40.48 -11.84 -26.94
CA THR A 120 -40.48 -13.22 -27.41
C THR A 120 -41.58 -13.36 -28.45
N VAL A 121 -41.18 -13.52 -29.69
CA VAL A 121 -42.12 -13.92 -30.78
C VAL A 121 -42.46 -15.37 -30.54
N GLN A 122 -43.67 -15.62 -29.98
CA GLN A 122 -44.28 -16.98 -29.98
C GLN A 122 -44.64 -17.35 -31.40
N ARG A 123 -43.91 -18.30 -31.95
CA ARG A 123 -44.25 -18.94 -33.19
C ARG A 123 -45.31 -20.01 -32.91
N SER A 124 -46.55 -19.65 -33.13
CA SER A 124 -47.67 -20.64 -33.20
C SER A 124 -47.38 -21.64 -34.31
N SER A 125 -47.19 -22.87 -33.93
CA SER A 125 -47.20 -24.00 -34.84
C SER A 125 -48.65 -24.42 -35.06
N ASP A 126 -49.28 -23.94 -36.10
CA ASP A 126 -50.55 -24.53 -36.55
C ASP A 126 -50.25 -25.87 -37.21
N THR A 127 -50.67 -26.92 -36.54
CA THR A 127 -50.73 -28.29 -37.06
C THR A 127 -52.03 -28.37 -37.88
N LEU A 128 -51.90 -28.46 -39.18
CA LEU A 128 -53.01 -28.83 -40.04
C LEU A 128 -52.98 -30.30 -40.30
N VAL A 129 -54.00 -30.96 -39.71
CA VAL A 129 -54.34 -32.37 -39.98
C VAL A 129 -55.10 -32.44 -41.29
N ARG A 130 -54.63 -33.29 -42.18
CA ARG A 130 -55.48 -34.04 -43.11
C ARG A 130 -54.72 -35.22 -43.72
#